data_7806767b4a370375a57a50583bd97c3a
#
_entry.id   7806767b4a370375a57a50583bd97c3a
#
_cell.length_a   1.000
_cell.length_b   1.000
_cell.length_c   1.000
_cell.angle_alpha   90.00
_cell.angle_beta   90.00
_cell.angle_gamma   90.00
#
_symmetry.space_group_name_H-M   'P 1'
#
loop_
_entity.id
_entity.type
_entity.pdbx_description
1 polymer ?
#
loop_
_entity_poly.entity_id
_entity_poly.type
_entity_poly.pdbx_seq_one_letter_code
_entity_poly.pdbx_strand_id
1 'polypeptide(L)'
;MRSTSIGEINRDQRRATRAERADRNARSTRQTTGRGGGSGRVIIAVVVVVVLLVGIFGAYAFARITNMFPIEETNVVGVEHLTDAEVAQLAQVPKDATILNVDTAAIRSRLLLDTWVKDVTVSVFPPNRLDIVVTERQVTAVVEVSSSDSSTVKQWALSSDGMWLMPIPDRDSEAGKNTSSKVFEDADNAMHIINVPYTVKPEIGTYCTDQSITNALEIVSGMTTELASQVKTVSATDSESATLILEDGVEVAFVSATDIRAKERVVLQILEENEGLVAYINVRTVDRPTWRSA
;
A
#
# COMPACT_ATOMS: atom_id res chain seq x y z
N MET A 1 4.49 -97.09 -60.85
CA MET A 1 3.18 -96.41 -60.77
C MET A 1 2.58 -96.79 -59.42
N ARG A 2 2.60 -95.85 -58.44
CA ARG A 2 1.96 -96.02 -57.15
C ARG A 2 0.80 -95.03 -57.06
N SER A 3 -0.41 -95.55 -56.99
CA SER A 3 -1.64 -94.84 -56.77
C SER A 3 -1.71 -94.37 -55.33
N THR A 4 -1.60 -93.13 -55.09
CA THR A 4 -1.81 -92.58 -53.77
C THR A 4 -3.30 -92.41 -53.54
N SER A 5 -3.80 -93.12 -52.53
CA SER A 5 -5.23 -93.25 -52.20
C SER A 5 -5.81 -91.91 -51.76
N ILE A 6 -6.97 -91.49 -52.35
CA ILE A 6 -7.80 -90.36 -52.04
C ILE A 6 -8.19 -90.27 -50.54
N GLY A 7 -8.00 -91.40 -49.78
CA GLY A 7 -8.31 -91.46 -48.35
C GLY A 7 -7.38 -90.71 -47.41
N GLU A 8 -6.08 -90.51 -47.82
CA GLU A 8 -5.09 -89.84 -46.98
C GLU A 8 -5.24 -88.33 -47.06
N ILE A 9 -5.56 -87.78 -48.20
CA ILE A 9 -5.74 -86.31 -48.38
C ILE A 9 -6.89 -85.81 -47.54
N ASN A 10 -7.95 -86.55 -47.35
CA ASN A 10 -9.14 -86.17 -46.58
C ASN A 10 -8.91 -86.28 -45.05
N ARG A 11 -7.89 -87.04 -44.56
CA ARG A 11 -7.56 -87.08 -43.13
C ARG A 11 -6.72 -85.88 -42.71
N ASP A 12 -5.85 -85.42 -43.54
CA ASP A 12 -4.97 -84.30 -43.24
C ASP A 12 -5.74 -82.96 -43.30
N GLN A 13 -6.69 -82.83 -44.24
CA GLN A 13 -7.59 -81.67 -44.26
C GLN A 13 -8.49 -81.61 -43.02
N ARG A 14 -8.96 -82.73 -42.51
CA ARG A 14 -9.77 -82.77 -41.28
C ARG A 14 -8.96 -82.50 -40.01
N ARG A 15 -7.66 -82.81 -40.00
CA ARG A 15 -6.78 -82.47 -38.87
C ARG A 15 -6.39 -81.01 -38.89
N ALA A 16 -6.13 -80.43 -40.06
CA ALA A 16 -5.83 -79.01 -40.19
C ALA A 16 -7.02 -78.10 -39.76
N THR A 17 -8.24 -78.43 -40.19
CA THR A 17 -9.46 -77.71 -39.81
C THR A 17 -9.81 -77.86 -38.35
N ARG A 18 -9.44 -78.98 -37.70
CA ARG A 18 -9.68 -79.16 -36.26
C ARG A 18 -8.65 -78.42 -35.37
N ALA A 19 -7.40 -78.36 -35.85
CA ALA A 19 -6.36 -77.54 -35.19
C ALA A 19 -6.64 -76.06 -35.27
N GLU A 20 -7.14 -75.55 -36.43
CA GLU A 20 -7.50 -74.18 -36.63
C GLU A 20 -8.74 -73.76 -35.83
N ARG A 21 -9.71 -74.63 -35.61
CA ARG A 21 -10.85 -74.41 -34.73
C ARG A 21 -10.48 -74.41 -33.22
N ALA A 22 -9.50 -75.21 -32.82
CA ALA A 22 -9.00 -75.26 -31.46
C ALA A 22 -8.25 -73.98 -31.11
N ASP A 23 -7.48 -73.44 -32.06
CA ASP A 23 -6.69 -72.23 -31.87
C ASP A 23 -7.60 -70.94 -31.85
N ARG A 24 -8.69 -70.92 -32.62
CA ARG A 24 -9.69 -69.87 -32.57
C ARG A 24 -10.46 -69.88 -31.25
N ASN A 25 -10.80 -70.99 -30.69
CA ASN A 25 -11.49 -71.04 -29.37
C ASN A 25 -10.54 -70.70 -28.21
N ALA A 26 -9.23 -71.02 -28.33
CA ALA A 26 -8.23 -70.67 -27.32
C ALA A 26 -7.94 -69.12 -27.29
N ARG A 27 -8.05 -68.49 -28.46
CA ARG A 27 -7.89 -66.99 -28.54
C ARG A 27 -9.14 -66.22 -28.10
N SER A 28 -10.34 -66.75 -28.19
CA SER A 28 -11.57 -66.05 -27.75
C SER A 28 -11.77 -66.12 -26.23
N THR A 29 -11.12 -67.06 -25.51
CA THR A 29 -11.26 -67.22 -24.06
C THR A 29 -10.20 -66.46 -23.25
N ARG A 30 -9.25 -65.77 -23.92
CA ARG A 30 -8.21 -64.96 -23.23
C ARG A 30 -8.42 -63.44 -23.20
N GLN A 31 -9.57 -62.97 -23.65
CA GLN A 31 -9.86 -61.54 -23.72
C GLN A 31 -11.00 -61.02 -22.82
N THR A 32 -11.42 -61.77 -21.82
CA THR A 32 -12.46 -61.29 -20.87
C THR A 32 -12.11 -61.65 -19.42
N THR A 33 -10.90 -61.28 -18.99
CA THR A 33 -10.63 -61.17 -17.55
C THR A 33 -9.65 -60.06 -17.32
N GLY A 34 -10.16 -58.93 -16.84
CA GLY A 34 -9.33 -57.95 -16.20
C GLY A 34 -9.40 -56.51 -16.70
N ARG A 35 -10.56 -55.89 -16.64
CA ARG A 35 -10.63 -54.41 -16.51
C ARG A 35 -11.98 -53.93 -16.01
N GLY A 36 -12.30 -54.30 -14.81
CA GLY A 36 -13.57 -53.89 -14.14
C GLY A 36 -13.42 -53.48 -12.68
N GLY A 37 -12.19 -53.39 -12.15
CA GLY A 37 -11.97 -53.11 -10.73
C GLY A 37 -11.43 -51.75 -10.36
N GLY A 38 -10.90 -50.98 -11.32
CA GLY A 38 -10.30 -49.65 -11.03
C GLY A 38 -11.26 -48.48 -11.11
N SER A 39 -12.18 -48.56 -12.05
CA SER A 39 -13.12 -47.45 -12.31
C SER A 39 -14.11 -47.19 -11.17
N GLY A 40 -14.63 -48.24 -10.55
CA GLY A 40 -15.54 -48.13 -9.43
C GLY A 40 -14.91 -47.53 -8.16
N ARG A 41 -13.66 -47.92 -7.88
CA ARG A 41 -12.93 -47.35 -6.73
C ARG A 41 -12.59 -45.89 -6.93
N VAL A 42 -12.22 -45.48 -8.14
CA VAL A 42 -11.97 -44.07 -8.48
C VAL A 42 -13.26 -43.25 -8.40
N ILE A 43 -14.38 -43.76 -8.91
CA ILE A 43 -15.68 -43.09 -8.82
C ILE A 43 -16.10 -42.95 -7.36
N ILE A 44 -15.96 -44.02 -6.54
CA ILE A 44 -16.27 -43.94 -5.11
C ILE A 44 -15.38 -42.89 -4.40
N ALA A 45 -14.07 -42.88 -4.69
CA ALA A 45 -13.15 -41.88 -4.12
C ALA A 45 -13.54 -40.46 -4.53
N VAL A 46 -13.89 -40.23 -5.79
CA VAL A 46 -14.37 -38.91 -6.25
C VAL A 46 -15.67 -38.52 -5.56
N VAL A 47 -16.63 -39.43 -5.43
CA VAL A 47 -17.91 -39.15 -4.72
C VAL A 47 -17.63 -38.84 -3.27
N VAL A 48 -16.76 -39.54 -2.56
CA VAL A 48 -16.41 -39.26 -1.16
C VAL A 48 -15.77 -37.87 -1.04
N VAL A 49 -14.84 -37.53 -1.94
CA VAL A 49 -14.22 -36.20 -1.96
C VAL A 49 -15.27 -35.09 -2.19
N VAL A 50 -16.18 -35.28 -3.14
CA VAL A 50 -17.25 -34.32 -3.42
C VAL A 50 -18.18 -34.17 -2.20
N VAL A 51 -18.57 -35.25 -1.55
CA VAL A 51 -19.40 -35.21 -0.33
C VAL A 51 -18.68 -34.49 0.81
N LEU A 52 -17.38 -34.73 0.99
CA LEU A 52 -16.57 -34.03 1.98
C LEU A 52 -16.46 -32.54 1.66
N LEU A 53 -16.24 -32.17 0.41
CA LEU A 53 -16.20 -30.75 0.00
C LEU A 53 -17.54 -30.06 0.21
N VAL A 54 -18.66 -30.71 -0.14
CA VAL A 54 -20.01 -30.19 0.11
C VAL A 54 -20.29 -30.09 1.61
N GLY A 55 -19.86 -31.06 2.41
CA GLY A 55 -19.96 -31.02 3.87
C GLY A 55 -19.16 -29.88 4.48
N ILE A 56 -17.90 -29.69 4.06
CA ILE A 56 -17.05 -28.58 4.52
C ILE A 56 -17.64 -27.23 4.10
N PHE A 57 -18.09 -27.13 2.84
CA PHE A 57 -18.73 -25.89 2.35
C PHE A 57 -20.01 -25.58 3.10
N GLY A 58 -20.86 -26.60 3.36
CA GLY A 58 -22.08 -26.46 4.14
C GLY A 58 -21.80 -26.05 5.59
N ALA A 59 -20.80 -26.64 6.23
CA ALA A 59 -20.37 -26.28 7.58
C ALA A 59 -19.83 -24.84 7.63
N TYR A 60 -19.01 -24.45 6.65
CA TYR A 60 -18.51 -23.08 6.51
C TYR A 60 -19.64 -22.06 6.29
N ALA A 61 -20.58 -22.35 5.38
CA ALA A 61 -21.73 -21.51 5.12
C ALA A 61 -22.63 -21.37 6.38
N PHE A 62 -22.85 -22.47 7.10
CA PHE A 62 -23.58 -22.46 8.36
C PHE A 62 -22.88 -21.65 9.45
N ALA A 63 -21.56 -21.83 9.62
CA ALA A 63 -20.76 -21.06 10.57
C ALA A 63 -20.74 -19.56 10.25
N ARG A 64 -20.85 -19.19 8.97
CA ARG A 64 -20.88 -17.80 8.51
C ARG A 64 -22.24 -17.11 8.77
N ILE A 65 -23.32 -17.87 8.78
CA ILE A 65 -24.68 -17.36 9.03
C ILE A 65 -25.01 -17.33 10.54
N THR A 66 -24.40 -18.23 11.30
CA THR A 66 -24.54 -18.27 12.76
C THR A 66 -23.50 -17.37 13.40
N ASN A 67 -23.81 -16.72 14.53
CA ASN A 67 -22.87 -15.89 15.28
C ASN A 67 -21.81 -16.74 16.02
N MET A 68 -21.25 -17.75 15.32
CA MET A 68 -20.11 -18.51 15.83
C MET A 68 -18.84 -17.65 15.64
N PHE A 69 -18.09 -17.45 16.69
CA PHE A 69 -16.87 -16.63 16.73
C PHE A 69 -17.15 -15.12 16.55
N PRO A 70 -17.93 -14.49 17.44
CA PRO A 70 -18.15 -13.05 17.42
C PRO A 70 -16.82 -12.32 17.63
N ILE A 71 -16.69 -11.13 17.05
CA ILE A 71 -15.55 -10.25 17.33
C ILE A 71 -15.81 -9.61 18.70
N GLU A 72 -14.98 -9.96 19.68
CA GLU A 72 -15.07 -9.44 21.05
C GLU A 72 -13.96 -8.44 21.34
N GLU A 73 -12.85 -8.56 20.63
CA GLU A 73 -11.67 -7.72 20.80
C GLU A 73 -11.30 -7.05 19.47
N THR A 74 -11.20 -5.73 19.48
CA THR A 74 -10.64 -4.95 18.38
C THR A 74 -9.38 -4.27 18.87
N ASN A 75 -8.25 -4.64 18.27
CA ASN A 75 -6.95 -4.08 18.59
C ASN A 75 -6.55 -3.09 17.50
N VAL A 76 -6.32 -1.83 17.88
CA VAL A 76 -5.87 -0.75 16.99
C VAL A 76 -4.42 -0.45 17.30
N VAL A 77 -3.59 -0.34 16.26
CA VAL A 77 -2.14 -0.07 16.39
C VAL A 77 -1.70 0.90 15.31
N GLY A 78 -0.74 1.75 15.64
CA GLY A 78 -0.08 2.65 14.70
C GLY A 78 -0.75 4.01 14.55
N VAL A 79 -1.55 4.43 15.55
CA VAL A 79 -2.18 5.74 15.62
C VAL A 79 -1.41 6.67 16.57
N GLU A 80 -1.19 7.90 16.14
CA GLU A 80 -0.55 8.97 16.91
C GLU A 80 -1.40 10.25 16.92
N HIS A 81 -2.03 10.56 15.77
CA HIS A 81 -2.91 11.71 15.59
C HIS A 81 -4.37 11.35 15.84
N LEU A 82 -4.77 10.15 15.44
CA LEU A 82 -6.09 9.60 15.72
C LEU A 82 -6.08 8.85 17.05
N THR A 83 -7.23 8.81 17.72
CA THR A 83 -7.44 7.95 18.88
C THR A 83 -8.00 6.59 18.47
N ASP A 84 -7.79 5.55 19.28
CA ASP A 84 -8.39 4.23 19.07
C ASP A 84 -9.93 4.30 18.94
N ALA A 85 -10.56 5.23 19.69
CA ALA A 85 -12.00 5.44 19.65
C ALA A 85 -12.46 6.03 18.31
N GLU A 86 -11.71 6.97 17.74
CA GLU A 86 -12.00 7.54 16.42
C GLU A 86 -11.84 6.49 15.32
N VAL A 87 -10.76 5.69 15.38
CA VAL A 87 -10.57 4.58 14.44
C VAL A 87 -11.70 3.56 14.55
N ALA A 88 -12.12 3.19 15.76
CA ALA A 88 -13.24 2.28 15.97
C ALA A 88 -14.56 2.85 15.41
N GLN A 89 -14.78 4.15 15.58
CA GLN A 89 -15.95 4.84 15.03
C GLN A 89 -15.92 4.89 13.51
N LEU A 90 -14.78 5.19 12.90
CA LEU A 90 -14.60 5.20 11.44
C LEU A 90 -14.71 3.79 10.83
N ALA A 91 -14.18 2.78 11.52
CA ALA A 91 -14.24 1.39 11.10
C ALA A 91 -15.68 0.86 10.98
N GLN A 92 -16.61 1.35 11.82
CA GLN A 92 -18.02 0.96 11.84
C GLN A 92 -18.20 -0.57 11.81
N VAL A 93 -17.49 -1.29 12.67
CA VAL A 93 -17.63 -2.74 12.79
C VAL A 93 -19.03 -3.08 13.29
N PRO A 94 -19.83 -3.89 12.56
CA PRO A 94 -21.16 -4.29 13.03
C PRO A 94 -21.08 -5.05 14.35
N LYS A 95 -22.04 -4.83 15.26
CA LYS A 95 -22.07 -5.48 16.57
C LYS A 95 -22.27 -7.00 16.51
N ASP A 96 -22.82 -7.49 15.41
CA ASP A 96 -23.05 -8.91 15.10
C ASP A 96 -21.97 -9.49 14.16
N ALA A 97 -20.90 -8.74 13.95
CA ALA A 97 -19.79 -9.21 13.13
C ALA A 97 -19.07 -10.39 13.79
N THR A 98 -18.71 -11.36 12.96
CA THR A 98 -17.90 -12.52 13.34
C THR A 98 -16.62 -12.52 12.50
N ILE A 99 -15.60 -13.25 12.93
CA ILE A 99 -14.36 -13.40 12.15
C ILE A 99 -14.58 -14.04 10.77
N LEU A 100 -15.75 -14.69 10.54
CA LEU A 100 -16.10 -15.35 9.28
C LEU A 100 -16.94 -14.49 8.34
N ASN A 101 -17.65 -13.46 8.87
CA ASN A 101 -18.56 -12.64 8.07
C ASN A 101 -18.13 -11.16 7.97
N VAL A 102 -17.17 -10.70 8.79
CA VAL A 102 -16.70 -9.32 8.77
C VAL A 102 -16.10 -8.96 7.42
N ASP A 103 -16.54 -7.84 6.86
CA ASP A 103 -15.99 -7.29 5.62
C ASP A 103 -14.80 -6.37 5.93
N THR A 104 -13.61 -6.98 5.98
CA THR A 104 -12.35 -6.27 6.23
C THR A 104 -12.02 -5.25 5.12
N ALA A 105 -12.46 -5.52 3.88
CA ALA A 105 -12.24 -4.59 2.77
C ALA A 105 -13.11 -3.33 2.90
N ALA A 106 -14.36 -3.48 3.33
CA ALA A 106 -15.23 -2.34 3.60
C ALA A 106 -14.72 -1.51 4.79
N ILE A 107 -14.22 -2.14 5.85
CA ILE A 107 -13.59 -1.44 6.99
C ILE A 107 -12.37 -0.65 6.50
N ARG A 108 -11.47 -1.30 5.76
CA ARG A 108 -10.30 -0.66 5.16
C ARG A 108 -10.69 0.56 4.32
N SER A 109 -11.69 0.42 3.46
CA SER A 109 -12.13 1.50 2.57
C SER A 109 -12.69 2.70 3.35
N ARG A 110 -13.41 2.47 4.47
CA ARG A 110 -13.90 3.55 5.32
C ARG A 110 -12.76 4.29 6.03
N LEU A 111 -11.79 3.55 6.59
CA LEU A 111 -10.65 4.14 7.27
C LEU A 111 -9.77 4.97 6.33
N LEU A 112 -9.60 4.55 5.08
CA LEU A 112 -8.85 5.28 4.06
C LEU A 112 -9.51 6.59 3.60
N LEU A 113 -10.76 6.87 4.01
CA LEU A 113 -11.41 8.17 3.76
C LEU A 113 -10.89 9.27 4.70
N ASP A 114 -10.32 8.89 5.84
CA ASP A 114 -9.71 9.84 6.74
C ASP A 114 -8.36 10.34 6.20
N THR A 115 -8.12 11.65 6.29
CA THR A 115 -6.93 12.28 5.73
C THR A 115 -5.63 11.89 6.43
N TRP A 116 -5.71 11.53 7.70
CA TRP A 116 -4.57 11.06 8.47
C TRP A 116 -4.17 9.62 8.12
N VAL A 117 -5.09 8.82 7.58
CA VAL A 117 -4.83 7.43 7.25
C VAL A 117 -4.15 7.31 5.88
N LYS A 118 -2.86 6.99 5.86
CA LYS A 118 -2.09 6.71 4.62
C LYS A 118 -2.35 5.30 4.11
N ASP A 119 -2.31 4.33 5.00
CA ASP A 119 -2.62 2.93 4.70
C ASP A 119 -3.18 2.24 5.93
N VAL A 120 -3.93 1.16 5.72
CA VAL A 120 -4.48 0.36 6.80
C VAL A 120 -4.54 -1.11 6.42
N THR A 121 -4.16 -1.97 7.35
CA THR A 121 -4.31 -3.42 7.22
C THR A 121 -5.32 -3.90 8.26
N VAL A 122 -6.36 -4.57 7.80
CA VAL A 122 -7.40 -5.15 8.66
C VAL A 122 -7.30 -6.67 8.58
N SER A 123 -7.05 -7.32 9.72
CA SER A 123 -6.84 -8.75 9.81
C SER A 123 -7.69 -9.37 10.92
N VAL A 124 -8.19 -10.57 10.67
CA VAL A 124 -8.95 -11.33 11.66
C VAL A 124 -8.08 -12.43 12.25
N PHE A 125 -8.15 -12.57 13.58
CA PHE A 125 -7.42 -13.60 14.31
C PHE A 125 -8.38 -14.46 15.13
N PRO A 126 -8.44 -15.77 14.85
CA PRO A 126 -9.22 -16.69 15.67
C PRO A 126 -8.75 -16.69 17.14
N PRO A 127 -9.69 -16.82 18.12
CA PRO A 127 -11.10 -17.12 17.89
C PRO A 127 -12.01 -15.90 17.70
N ASN A 128 -11.63 -14.68 18.13
CA ASN A 128 -12.58 -13.56 18.32
C ASN A 128 -11.94 -12.17 18.16
N ARG A 129 -10.73 -12.04 17.57
CA ARG A 129 -9.99 -10.77 17.49
C ARG A 129 -9.94 -10.20 16.07
N LEU A 130 -10.11 -8.88 16.00
CA LEU A 130 -9.90 -8.05 14.81
C LEU A 130 -8.73 -7.10 15.07
N ASP A 131 -7.67 -7.18 14.28
CA ASP A 131 -6.54 -6.26 14.34
C ASP A 131 -6.65 -5.24 13.19
N ILE A 132 -6.54 -3.97 13.55
CA ILE A 132 -6.51 -2.83 12.63
C ILE A 132 -5.15 -2.16 12.82
N VAL A 133 -4.28 -2.33 11.85
CA VAL A 133 -2.96 -1.67 11.83
C VAL A 133 -3.05 -0.48 10.90
N VAL A 134 -2.97 0.72 11.46
CA VAL A 134 -3.02 1.99 10.74
C VAL A 134 -1.60 2.49 10.49
N THR A 135 -1.35 3.01 9.31
CA THR A 135 -0.17 3.81 9.00
C THR A 135 -0.66 5.22 8.77
N GLU A 136 -0.32 6.13 9.68
CA GLU A 136 -0.71 7.52 9.53
C GLU A 136 0.21 8.30 8.59
N ARG A 137 -0.32 9.40 8.03
CA ARG A 137 0.47 10.41 7.36
C ARG A 137 1.17 11.28 8.39
N GLN A 138 2.41 11.63 8.08
CA GLN A 138 3.18 12.55 8.92
C GLN A 138 3.17 13.94 8.30
N VAL A 139 3.13 14.98 9.13
CA VAL A 139 3.29 16.35 8.69
C VAL A 139 4.75 16.56 8.26
N THR A 140 4.94 16.87 6.98
CA THR A 140 6.27 17.11 6.41
C THR A 140 6.54 18.60 6.26
N ALA A 141 5.49 19.36 5.96
CA ALA A 141 5.58 20.81 5.83
C ALA A 141 4.33 21.50 6.39
N VAL A 142 4.53 22.68 6.89
CA VAL A 142 3.48 23.64 7.22
C VAL A 142 3.50 24.74 6.16
N VAL A 143 2.42 24.86 5.40
CA VAL A 143 2.30 25.84 4.32
C VAL A 143 1.51 27.06 4.80
N GLU A 144 2.08 28.25 4.69
CA GLU A 144 1.42 29.52 5.00
C GLU A 144 0.67 30.02 3.77
N VAL A 145 -0.65 29.92 3.82
CA VAL A 145 -1.53 30.35 2.73
C VAL A 145 -2.23 31.64 3.08
N SER A 146 -2.01 32.64 2.27
CA SER A 146 -2.67 33.94 2.40
C SER A 146 -3.99 33.95 1.63
N SER A 147 -5.06 34.41 2.26
CA SER A 147 -6.34 34.59 1.58
C SER A 147 -6.38 35.96 0.84
N SER A 148 -6.85 35.94 -0.41
CA SER A 148 -7.05 37.17 -1.19
C SER A 148 -8.05 38.17 -0.54
N ASP A 149 -8.95 37.67 0.30
CA ASP A 149 -10.04 38.41 0.89
C ASP A 149 -9.75 38.90 2.34
N SER A 150 -8.70 38.37 2.95
CA SER A 150 -8.32 38.70 4.32
C SER A 150 -6.81 38.84 4.46
N SER A 151 -6.37 39.76 5.30
CA SER A 151 -4.95 39.89 5.69
C SER A 151 -4.48 38.73 6.61
N THR A 152 -5.29 37.69 6.76
CA THR A 152 -4.99 36.58 7.64
C THR A 152 -4.26 35.48 6.85
N VAL A 153 -3.11 35.10 7.39
CA VAL A 153 -2.37 33.92 6.94
C VAL A 153 -2.87 32.69 7.70
N LYS A 154 -3.20 31.63 7.00
CA LYS A 154 -3.57 30.35 7.60
C LYS A 154 -2.47 29.35 7.37
N GLN A 155 -2.09 28.63 8.42
CA GLN A 155 -1.15 27.52 8.34
C GLN A 155 -1.89 26.23 8.02
N TRP A 156 -1.35 25.44 7.08
CA TRP A 156 -1.90 24.17 6.64
C TRP A 156 -0.86 23.07 6.76
N ALA A 157 -1.23 21.98 7.41
CA ALA A 157 -0.41 20.78 7.45
C ALA A 157 -0.43 20.05 6.10
N LEU A 158 0.75 19.76 5.58
CA LEU A 158 0.97 19.03 4.33
C LEU A 158 1.80 17.77 4.60
N SER A 159 1.33 16.63 4.10
CA SER A 159 2.02 15.36 4.26
C SER A 159 3.16 15.15 3.24
N SER A 160 3.98 14.14 3.48
CA SER A 160 5.10 13.77 2.59
C SER A 160 4.68 13.36 1.18
N ASP A 161 3.43 12.86 1.02
CA ASP A 161 2.84 12.52 -0.28
C ASP A 161 2.09 13.70 -0.92
N GLY A 162 2.18 14.90 -0.32
CA GLY A 162 1.59 16.12 -0.85
C GLY A 162 0.09 16.27 -0.59
N MET A 163 -0.48 15.51 0.35
CA MET A 163 -1.89 15.66 0.73
C MET A 163 -2.08 16.76 1.78
N TRP A 164 -3.08 17.62 1.57
CA TRP A 164 -3.53 18.59 2.56
C TRP A 164 -4.26 17.89 3.70
N LEU A 165 -3.67 17.89 4.90
CA LEU A 165 -4.21 17.17 6.05
C LEU A 165 -5.30 17.99 6.74
N MET A 166 -4.94 19.17 7.22
CA MET A 166 -5.86 20.08 7.91
C MET A 166 -5.29 21.50 8.00
N PRO A 167 -6.14 22.53 8.17
CA PRO A 167 -5.66 23.81 8.65
C PRO A 167 -5.23 23.67 10.12
N ILE A 168 -4.07 24.21 10.48
CA ILE A 168 -3.58 24.20 11.86
C ILE A 168 -4.29 25.36 12.60
N PRO A 169 -5.12 25.07 13.61
CA PRO A 169 -5.83 26.10 14.34
C PRO A 169 -4.91 26.84 15.31
N ASP A 170 -5.29 28.04 15.69
CA ASP A 170 -4.66 28.72 16.82
C ASP A 170 -4.84 27.88 18.10
N ARG A 171 -3.76 27.65 18.85
CA ARG A 171 -3.73 26.80 20.06
C ARG A 171 -4.72 27.25 21.13
N ASP A 172 -4.94 28.56 21.24
CA ASP A 172 -5.85 29.16 22.24
C ASP A 172 -7.31 29.15 21.80
N SER A 173 -7.57 28.85 20.51
CA SER A 173 -8.93 28.75 19.97
C SER A 173 -9.66 27.50 20.48
N GLU A 174 -11.00 27.49 20.37
CA GLU A 174 -11.82 26.30 20.65
C GLU A 174 -11.43 25.11 19.78
N ALA A 175 -11.14 25.36 18.50
CA ALA A 175 -10.66 24.31 17.58
C ALA A 175 -9.29 23.78 18.01
N GLY A 176 -8.37 24.66 18.44
CA GLY A 176 -7.05 24.25 18.90
C GLY A 176 -7.08 23.39 20.16
N LYS A 177 -7.95 23.72 21.12
CA LYS A 177 -8.13 22.93 22.34
C LYS A 177 -8.66 21.51 22.09
N ASN A 178 -9.37 21.31 20.98
CA ASN A 178 -9.90 20.02 20.56
C ASN A 178 -8.98 19.27 19.57
N THR A 179 -7.88 19.89 19.16
CA THR A 179 -6.88 19.27 18.26
C THR A 179 -5.84 18.51 19.08
N SER A 180 -5.42 17.35 18.61
CA SER A 180 -4.36 16.56 19.24
C SER A 180 -3.09 17.39 19.41
N SER A 181 -2.46 17.30 20.59
CA SER A 181 -1.17 17.94 20.84
C SER A 181 -0.07 17.48 19.88
N LYS A 182 -0.19 16.26 19.36
CA LYS A 182 0.74 15.69 18.37
C LYS A 182 0.76 16.50 17.07
N VAL A 183 -0.39 16.98 16.61
CA VAL A 183 -0.48 17.84 15.41
C VAL A 183 0.37 19.12 15.58
N PHE A 184 0.33 19.74 16.76
CA PHE A 184 1.11 20.94 17.04
C PHE A 184 2.60 20.64 17.18
N GLU A 185 2.95 19.52 17.80
CA GLU A 185 4.34 19.07 17.94
C GLU A 185 4.95 18.81 16.55
N ASP A 186 4.23 18.11 15.69
CA ASP A 186 4.69 17.81 14.34
C ASP A 186 4.78 19.09 13.50
N ALA A 187 3.83 20.02 13.65
CA ALA A 187 3.86 21.30 12.96
C ALA A 187 5.05 22.18 13.39
N ASP A 188 5.40 22.20 14.67
CA ASP A 188 6.53 22.95 15.19
C ASP A 188 7.88 22.41 14.67
N ASN A 189 7.95 21.09 14.42
CA ASN A 189 9.14 20.41 13.92
C ASN A 189 9.20 20.33 12.38
N ALA A 190 8.08 20.60 11.70
CA ALA A 190 8.02 20.52 10.25
C ALA A 190 8.68 21.74 9.58
N MET A 191 9.10 21.55 8.35
CA MET A 191 9.57 22.63 7.48
C MET A 191 8.41 23.61 7.19
N HIS A 192 8.65 24.92 7.27
CA HIS A 192 7.68 25.94 6.88
C HIS A 192 7.84 26.34 5.41
N ILE A 193 6.76 26.34 4.65
CA ILE A 193 6.72 26.88 3.28
C ILE A 193 5.94 28.19 3.31
N ILE A 194 6.61 29.28 2.98
CA ILE A 194 6.07 30.65 3.04
C ILE A 194 6.06 31.32 1.68
N ASN A 195 5.39 32.44 1.59
CA ASN A 195 5.30 33.28 0.37
C ASN A 195 4.76 32.52 -0.85
N VAL A 196 3.87 31.54 -0.62
CA VAL A 196 3.23 30.80 -1.72
C VAL A 196 2.28 31.70 -2.52
N PRO A 197 2.04 31.42 -3.80
CA PRO A 197 1.10 32.18 -4.63
C PRO A 197 -0.32 32.24 -4.02
N TYR A 198 -0.99 33.39 -4.16
CA TYR A 198 -2.39 33.58 -3.72
C TYR A 198 -3.41 32.66 -4.42
N THR A 199 -2.98 31.97 -5.49
CA THR A 199 -3.79 30.99 -6.22
C THR A 199 -3.94 29.67 -5.49
N VAL A 200 -3.10 29.41 -4.49
CA VAL A 200 -3.14 28.19 -3.69
C VAL A 200 -4.41 28.15 -2.84
N LYS A 201 -5.22 27.13 -3.04
CA LYS A 201 -6.47 26.89 -2.31
C LYS A 201 -6.44 25.47 -1.74
N PRO A 202 -5.96 25.30 -0.51
CA PRO A 202 -5.91 23.99 0.11
C PRO A 202 -7.31 23.50 0.48
N GLU A 203 -7.57 22.23 0.23
CA GLU A 203 -8.79 21.54 0.66
C GLU A 203 -8.40 20.22 1.33
N ILE A 204 -9.00 19.94 2.49
CA ILE A 204 -8.72 18.74 3.29
C ILE A 204 -8.91 17.48 2.45
N GLY A 205 -7.92 16.60 2.42
CA GLY A 205 -7.96 15.32 1.69
C GLY A 205 -7.66 15.43 0.20
N THR A 206 -7.30 16.61 -0.31
CA THR A 206 -6.84 16.78 -1.69
C THR A 206 -5.32 16.84 -1.77
N TYR A 207 -4.77 16.48 -2.93
CA TYR A 207 -3.34 16.62 -3.19
C TYR A 207 -2.98 18.03 -3.63
N CYS A 208 -1.85 18.53 -3.15
CA CYS A 208 -1.27 19.78 -3.60
C CYS A 208 -0.85 19.67 -5.06
N THR A 209 -1.36 20.54 -5.92
CA THR A 209 -1.04 20.63 -7.34
C THR A 209 -0.22 21.87 -7.70
N ASP A 210 0.07 22.71 -6.72
CA ASP A 210 0.84 23.92 -6.94
C ASP A 210 2.31 23.60 -7.15
N GLN A 211 2.87 24.10 -8.24
CA GLN A 211 4.24 23.81 -8.67
C GLN A 211 5.30 24.41 -7.75
N SER A 212 5.02 25.56 -7.11
CA SER A 212 5.97 26.21 -6.19
C SER A 212 6.16 25.39 -4.92
N ILE A 213 5.06 24.86 -4.37
CA ILE A 213 5.07 23.99 -3.19
C ILE A 213 5.69 22.64 -3.52
N THR A 214 5.30 22.06 -4.66
CA THR A 214 5.88 20.78 -5.10
C THR A 214 7.38 20.88 -5.31
N ASN A 215 7.85 21.96 -5.96
CA ASN A 215 9.29 22.22 -6.14
C ASN A 215 10.02 22.34 -4.78
N ALA A 216 9.43 23.04 -3.81
CA ALA A 216 10.00 23.16 -2.45
C ALA A 216 10.14 21.78 -1.76
N LEU A 217 9.09 20.96 -1.82
CA LEU A 217 9.12 19.59 -1.27
C LEU A 217 10.16 18.71 -1.96
N GLU A 218 10.24 18.76 -3.29
CA GLU A 218 11.20 17.99 -4.07
C GLU A 218 12.65 18.39 -3.76
N ILE A 219 12.92 19.68 -3.62
CA ILE A 219 14.25 20.19 -3.27
C ILE A 219 14.69 19.59 -1.93
N VAL A 220 13.87 19.73 -0.88
CA VAL A 220 14.26 19.28 0.47
C VAL A 220 14.31 17.76 0.55
N SER A 221 13.32 17.05 -0.03
CA SER A 221 13.34 15.57 -0.05
C SER A 221 14.48 14.98 -0.88
N GLY A 222 14.98 15.71 -1.85
CA GLY A 222 16.13 15.32 -2.68
C GLY A 222 17.50 15.53 -2.01
N MET A 223 17.59 16.26 -0.90
CA MET A 223 18.83 16.52 -0.15
C MET A 223 19.25 15.33 0.73
N THR A 224 20.50 15.38 1.23
CA THR A 224 20.91 14.55 2.37
C THR A 224 20.27 15.07 3.65
N THR A 225 20.22 14.22 4.68
CA THR A 225 19.80 14.64 6.02
C THR A 225 20.68 15.75 6.59
N GLU A 226 21.92 15.87 6.14
CA GLU A 226 22.90 16.87 6.61
C GLU A 226 22.44 18.30 6.33
N LEU A 227 21.98 18.59 5.11
CA LEU A 227 21.46 19.92 4.76
C LEU A 227 19.96 20.01 5.04
N ALA A 228 19.18 18.94 4.74
CA ALA A 228 17.73 18.95 4.93
C ALA A 228 17.31 19.24 6.37
N SER A 229 18.05 18.73 7.38
CA SER A 229 17.78 18.98 8.79
C SER A 229 18.04 20.43 9.21
N GLN A 230 18.83 21.18 8.46
CA GLN A 230 19.11 22.59 8.72
C GLN A 230 18.09 23.53 8.05
N VAL A 231 17.28 23.03 7.11
CA VAL A 231 16.26 23.85 6.42
C VAL A 231 15.05 24.04 7.32
N LYS A 232 14.87 25.23 7.85
CA LYS A 232 13.72 25.61 8.67
C LYS A 232 12.55 26.11 7.84
N THR A 233 12.83 26.90 6.82
CA THR A 233 11.81 27.56 6.01
C THR A 233 12.19 27.56 4.55
N VAL A 234 11.20 27.41 3.67
CA VAL A 234 11.36 27.57 2.22
C VAL A 234 10.42 28.67 1.74
N SER A 235 10.97 29.72 1.17
CA SER A 235 10.18 30.74 0.47
C SER A 235 9.92 30.25 -0.97
N ALA A 236 8.65 30.04 -1.32
CA ALA A 236 8.18 29.43 -2.58
C ALA A 236 7.26 30.39 -3.35
N THR A 237 7.84 31.46 -3.91
CA THR A 237 7.06 32.52 -4.60
C THR A 237 6.56 32.09 -5.97
N ASP A 238 7.26 31.22 -6.65
CA ASP A 238 6.85 30.57 -7.91
C ASP A 238 7.59 29.24 -8.12
N SER A 239 7.31 28.57 -9.22
CA SER A 239 7.85 27.23 -9.55
C SER A 239 9.36 27.20 -9.77
N GLU A 240 9.98 28.35 -10.04
CA GLU A 240 11.42 28.50 -10.31
C GLU A 240 12.07 29.49 -9.35
N SER A 241 11.50 29.72 -8.18
CA SER A 241 11.97 30.71 -7.20
C SER A 241 11.88 30.19 -5.77
N ALA A 242 12.61 29.10 -5.49
CA ALA A 242 12.75 28.57 -4.15
C ALA A 242 14.00 29.13 -3.46
N THR A 243 13.82 29.71 -2.27
CA THR A 243 14.90 30.14 -1.38
C THR A 243 14.77 29.38 -0.07
N LEU A 244 15.81 28.66 0.33
CA LEU A 244 15.89 27.96 1.60
C LEU A 244 16.39 28.94 2.66
N ILE A 245 15.82 28.86 3.85
CA ILE A 245 16.27 29.61 5.03
C ILE A 245 16.66 28.56 6.06
N LEU A 246 17.96 28.54 6.40
CA LEU A 246 18.51 27.60 7.35
C LEU A 246 18.24 28.03 8.80
N GLU A 247 18.46 27.14 9.77
CA GLU A 247 18.24 27.41 11.19
C GLU A 247 19.08 28.59 11.72
N ASP A 248 20.29 28.75 11.19
CA ASP A 248 21.21 29.86 11.52
C ASP A 248 20.86 31.18 10.80
N GLY A 249 19.82 31.18 9.95
CA GLY A 249 19.34 32.35 9.21
C GLY A 249 20.01 32.53 7.85
N VAL A 250 20.90 31.66 7.42
CA VAL A 250 21.49 31.72 6.08
C VAL A 250 20.43 31.49 5.02
N GLU A 251 20.35 32.39 4.03
CA GLU A 251 19.46 32.25 2.89
C GLU A 251 20.18 31.60 1.70
N VAL A 252 19.58 30.54 1.14
CA VAL A 252 20.13 29.82 -0.01
C VAL A 252 19.17 29.89 -1.20
N ALA A 253 19.53 30.68 -2.23
CA ALA A 253 18.77 30.75 -3.49
C ALA A 253 19.02 29.48 -4.32
N PHE A 254 18.10 28.52 -4.18
CA PHE A 254 18.18 27.19 -4.77
C PHE A 254 17.46 27.08 -6.13
N VAL A 255 16.35 27.77 -6.27
CA VAL A 255 15.49 27.96 -7.46
C VAL A 255 14.65 26.75 -7.79
N SER A 256 15.22 25.67 -8.29
CA SER A 256 14.47 24.52 -8.79
C SER A 256 15.07 23.18 -8.32
N ALA A 257 14.26 22.12 -8.33
CA ALA A 257 14.64 20.75 -7.98
C ALA A 257 15.55 20.06 -9.02
N THR A 258 16.40 20.83 -9.70
CA THR A 258 17.42 20.31 -10.63
C THR A 258 18.78 20.28 -9.97
N ASP A 259 19.58 19.25 -10.26
CA ASP A 259 20.95 19.10 -9.76
C ASP A 259 21.10 19.23 -8.23
N ILE A 260 20.06 18.80 -7.48
CA ILE A 260 19.95 19.00 -6.02
C ILE A 260 21.23 18.61 -5.30
N ARG A 261 21.77 17.42 -5.56
CA ARG A 261 22.98 16.92 -4.90
C ARG A 261 24.25 17.71 -5.24
N ALA A 262 24.31 18.27 -6.44
CA ALA A 262 25.43 19.11 -6.83
C ALA A 262 25.36 20.48 -6.15
N LYS A 263 24.19 21.10 -6.13
CA LYS A 263 23.93 22.36 -5.43
C LYS A 263 24.19 22.23 -3.92
N GLU A 264 23.67 21.16 -3.30
CA GLU A 264 23.86 20.84 -1.89
C GLU A 264 25.35 20.78 -1.51
N ARG A 265 26.18 20.03 -2.27
CA ARG A 265 27.63 19.95 -2.01
C ARG A 265 28.30 21.31 -2.04
N VAL A 266 27.90 22.17 -2.97
CA VAL A 266 28.43 23.53 -3.05
C VAL A 266 28.00 24.36 -1.84
N VAL A 267 26.76 24.25 -1.40
CA VAL A 267 26.25 24.94 -0.19
C VAL A 267 27.03 24.49 1.03
N LEU A 268 27.13 23.18 1.27
CA LEU A 268 27.84 22.63 2.44
C LEU A 268 29.31 23.03 2.42
N GLN A 269 30.00 23.01 1.27
CA GLN A 269 31.36 23.45 1.15
C GLN A 269 31.53 24.94 1.51
N ILE A 270 30.65 25.83 1.01
CA ILE A 270 30.72 27.26 1.31
C ILE A 270 30.49 27.49 2.81
N LEU A 271 29.54 26.78 3.43
CA LEU A 271 29.26 26.90 4.87
C LEU A 271 30.44 26.42 5.72
N GLU A 272 31.09 25.29 5.34
CA GLU A 272 32.26 24.75 6.03
C GLU A 272 33.48 25.67 5.91
N GLU A 273 33.76 26.17 4.71
CA GLU A 273 34.92 27.06 4.47
C GLU A 273 34.78 28.45 5.12
N ASN A 274 33.54 28.89 5.40
CA ASN A 274 33.21 30.23 5.90
C ASN A 274 32.29 30.19 7.11
N GLU A 275 32.53 29.30 8.05
CA GLU A 275 31.68 29.05 9.21
C GLU A 275 31.33 30.34 9.97
N GLY A 276 30.02 30.58 10.14
CA GLY A 276 29.49 31.75 10.87
C GLY A 276 29.62 33.10 10.16
N LEU A 277 30.16 33.13 8.94
CA LEU A 277 30.35 34.38 8.18
C LEU A 277 29.36 34.56 7.03
N VAL A 278 28.59 33.51 6.69
CA VAL A 278 27.72 33.49 5.51
C VAL A 278 26.33 34.00 5.88
N ALA A 279 25.79 34.94 5.12
CA ALA A 279 24.38 35.33 5.23
C ALA A 279 23.52 34.87 4.03
N TYR A 280 24.14 34.77 2.86
CA TYR A 280 23.41 34.43 1.63
C TYR A 280 24.28 33.60 0.69
N ILE A 281 23.70 32.53 0.12
CA ILE A 281 24.33 31.69 -0.91
C ILE A 281 23.43 31.64 -2.15
N ASN A 282 24.02 31.77 -3.33
CA ASN A 282 23.32 31.59 -4.59
C ASN A 282 23.90 30.41 -5.36
N VAL A 283 23.12 29.34 -5.46
CA VAL A 283 23.44 28.11 -6.19
C VAL A 283 22.48 27.84 -7.36
N ARG A 284 21.89 28.90 -7.91
CA ARG A 284 21.03 28.79 -9.12
C ARG A 284 21.74 28.04 -10.23
N THR A 285 23.03 28.28 -10.36
CA THR A 285 23.94 27.59 -11.29
C THR A 285 25.08 27.00 -10.52
N VAL A 286 25.25 25.69 -10.57
CA VAL A 286 26.28 24.93 -9.82
C VAL A 286 27.69 25.42 -10.13
N ASP A 287 27.98 25.75 -11.40
CA ASP A 287 29.33 26.14 -11.86
C ASP A 287 29.74 27.59 -11.50
N ARG A 288 28.79 28.39 -11.01
CA ARG A 288 29.01 29.80 -10.65
C ARG A 288 28.31 30.20 -9.36
N PRO A 289 28.64 29.51 -8.26
CA PRO A 289 28.09 29.87 -6.98
C PRO A 289 28.61 31.25 -6.53
N THR A 290 27.78 32.00 -5.81
CA THR A 290 28.19 33.24 -5.16
C THR A 290 27.64 33.26 -3.75
N TRP A 291 28.37 33.94 -2.84
CA TRP A 291 27.89 34.10 -1.48
C TRP A 291 28.18 35.50 -0.96
N ARG A 292 27.51 35.88 0.12
CA ARG A 292 27.71 37.16 0.80
C ARG A 292 27.89 36.93 2.30
N SER A 293 28.74 37.69 2.92
CA SER A 293 28.93 37.72 4.37
C SER A 293 27.72 38.38 5.07
N ALA A 294 27.55 38.03 6.34
CA ALA A 294 26.61 38.63 7.25
C ALA A 294 26.96 40.08 7.59
#